data_ac96503214a8224cbbe1a530420105b8
#
_entry.id   ac96503214a8224cbbe1a530420105b8
#
_cell.length_a   1.000
_cell.length_b   1.000
_cell.length_c   1.000
_cell.angle_alpha   90.00
_cell.angle_beta   90.00
_cell.angle_gamma   90.00
#
_symmetry.space_group_name_H-M   'P 1'
#
loop_
_entity.id
_entity.type
_entity.pdbx_description
1 polymer ?
#
loop_
_entity_poly.entity_id
_entity_poly.type
_entity_poly.pdbx_seq_one_letter_code
_entity_poly.pdbx_strand_id
1 'polypeptide(L)'
;MTEDETTKTRSRYDRIAPLYDLMEASAERGSFGQWREKLWSQVNGERILEAGVGTGKNIPYYPAEAQVTAVDLSEEMLARARRRAQELGIDVDLHVMDAQKLVFPDATFDAAVATFVFCSVPDPVLGLRELERVVKPGGPIFLLEHMRVNKPVIGPAMDVLDPVVVRIMGAHINRRTVENVHKAGLEIERIEELAPGGLVKMIVARARHGAA
;
A
#
# COMPACT_ATOMS: atom_id res chain seq x y z
N MET A 1 -2.64 -11.75 19.01
CA MET A 1 -3.53 -11.90 17.84
C MET A 1 -2.84 -11.52 16.53
N THR A 2 -2.05 -10.48 16.50
CA THR A 2 -1.40 -9.93 15.29
C THR A 2 -0.27 -10.77 14.70
N GLU A 3 0.59 -11.41 15.50
CA GLU A 3 1.79 -12.12 15.00
C GLU A 3 1.46 -13.38 14.19
N ASP A 4 0.41 -14.11 14.57
CA ASP A 4 -0.09 -15.28 13.81
C ASP A 4 -0.74 -14.86 12.48
N GLU A 5 -1.46 -13.74 12.45
CA GLU A 5 -2.08 -13.23 11.22
C GLU A 5 -1.04 -12.66 10.25
N THR A 6 -0.03 -11.95 10.74
CA THR A 6 1.11 -11.49 9.95
C THR A 6 1.86 -12.66 9.30
N THR A 7 2.12 -13.72 10.06
CA THR A 7 2.77 -14.94 9.55
C THR A 7 1.94 -15.61 8.45
N LYS A 8 0.62 -15.71 8.64
CA LYS A 8 -0.29 -16.24 7.63
C LYS A 8 -0.31 -15.37 6.36
N THR A 9 -0.32 -14.06 6.51
CA THR A 9 -0.27 -13.11 5.39
C THR A 9 1.04 -13.29 4.62
N ARG A 10 2.20 -13.31 5.29
CA ARG A 10 3.50 -13.58 4.67
C ARG A 10 3.47 -14.87 3.87
N SER A 11 3.08 -15.99 4.49
CA SER A 11 3.07 -17.31 3.84
C SER A 11 2.15 -17.37 2.61
N ARG A 12 1.07 -16.59 2.59
CA ARG A 12 0.20 -16.49 1.42
C ARG A 12 0.90 -15.75 0.27
N TYR A 13 1.49 -14.60 0.54
CA TYR A 13 2.19 -13.81 -0.46
C TYR A 13 3.43 -14.53 -1.00
N ASP A 14 4.20 -15.19 -0.16
CA ASP A 14 5.32 -16.05 -0.60
C ASP A 14 4.85 -17.14 -1.58
N ARG A 15 3.69 -17.76 -1.30
CA ARG A 15 3.12 -18.82 -2.16
C ARG A 15 2.63 -18.30 -3.51
N ILE A 16 1.97 -17.15 -3.53
CA ILE A 16 1.38 -16.61 -4.76
C ILE A 16 2.36 -15.76 -5.57
N ALA A 17 3.47 -15.32 -4.99
CA ALA A 17 4.46 -14.48 -5.65
C ALA A 17 4.84 -14.96 -7.06
N PRO A 18 5.06 -16.27 -7.33
CA PRO A 18 5.38 -16.77 -8.68
C PRO A 18 4.32 -16.46 -9.74
N LEU A 19 3.06 -16.40 -9.34
CA LEU A 19 1.91 -16.21 -10.24
C LEU A 19 1.32 -14.80 -10.15
N TYR A 20 1.76 -14.00 -9.17
CA TYR A 20 1.17 -12.70 -8.85
C TYR A 20 1.15 -11.77 -10.06
N ASP A 21 2.28 -11.61 -10.75
CA ASP A 21 2.38 -10.76 -11.92
C ASP A 21 1.50 -11.22 -13.09
N LEU A 22 1.30 -12.54 -13.24
CA LEU A 22 0.41 -13.10 -14.26
C LEU A 22 -1.07 -12.84 -13.91
N MET A 23 -1.43 -12.99 -12.62
CA MET A 23 -2.80 -12.74 -12.15
C MET A 23 -3.21 -11.27 -12.33
N GLU A 24 -2.27 -10.35 -12.11
CA GLU A 24 -2.53 -8.90 -12.24
C GLU A 24 -2.26 -8.34 -13.65
N ALA A 25 -1.66 -9.11 -14.56
CA ALA A 25 -1.18 -8.61 -15.85
C ALA A 25 -2.26 -7.94 -16.70
N SER A 26 -3.52 -8.38 -16.63
CA SER A 26 -4.64 -7.76 -17.36
C SER A 26 -5.08 -6.44 -16.73
N ALA A 27 -5.16 -6.39 -15.39
CA ALA A 27 -5.52 -5.19 -14.65
C ALA A 27 -4.42 -4.12 -14.75
N GLU A 28 -3.16 -4.55 -14.71
CA GLU A 28 -2.00 -3.66 -14.81
C GLU A 28 -1.90 -3.00 -16.20
N ARG A 29 -2.11 -3.77 -17.28
CA ARG A 29 -2.17 -3.23 -18.65
C ARG A 29 -3.38 -2.32 -18.89
N GLY A 30 -4.41 -2.44 -18.08
CA GLY A 30 -5.59 -1.59 -18.09
C GLY A 30 -5.42 -0.34 -17.21
N SER A 31 -6.19 -0.28 -16.12
CA SER A 31 -6.30 0.92 -15.30
C SER A 31 -5.21 1.05 -14.22
N PHE A 32 -4.63 -0.07 -13.72
CA PHE A 32 -3.74 -0.04 -12.56
C PHE A 32 -2.44 0.72 -12.86
N GLY A 33 -1.83 0.47 -14.02
CA GLY A 33 -0.62 1.18 -14.43
C GLY A 33 -0.84 2.69 -14.49
N GLN A 34 -1.94 3.13 -15.12
CA GLN A 34 -2.30 4.55 -15.22
C GLN A 34 -2.55 5.18 -13.83
N TRP A 35 -3.17 4.44 -12.90
CA TRP A 35 -3.40 4.94 -11.55
C TRP A 35 -2.12 5.06 -10.73
N ARG A 36 -1.18 4.10 -10.90
CA ARG A 36 0.16 4.16 -10.29
C ARG A 36 0.94 5.36 -10.81
N GLU A 37 1.00 5.54 -12.14
CA GLU A 37 1.64 6.69 -12.77
C GLU A 37 1.06 8.00 -12.24
N LYS A 38 -0.27 8.12 -12.24
CA LYS A 38 -0.98 9.29 -11.70
C LYS A 38 -0.66 9.55 -10.23
N LEU A 39 -0.55 8.52 -9.40
CA LEU A 39 -0.20 8.69 -8.00
C LEU A 39 1.24 9.15 -7.88
N TRP A 40 2.19 8.45 -8.49
CA TRP A 40 3.61 8.74 -8.38
C TRP A 40 4.01 10.09 -8.99
N SER A 41 3.30 10.59 -10.01
CA SER A 41 3.50 11.93 -10.56
C SER A 41 3.24 13.07 -9.56
N GLN A 42 2.59 12.77 -8.42
CA GLN A 42 2.29 13.74 -7.36
C GLN A 42 3.25 13.62 -6.18
N VAL A 43 4.04 12.53 -6.13
CA VAL A 43 4.96 12.26 -5.03
C VAL A 43 6.22 13.08 -5.21
N ASN A 44 6.55 13.87 -4.18
CA ASN A 44 7.73 14.72 -4.15
C ASN A 44 8.45 14.56 -2.82
N GLY A 45 9.75 14.78 -2.82
CA GLY A 45 10.62 14.68 -1.66
C GLY A 45 11.93 14.03 -2.01
N GLU A 46 12.92 14.17 -1.14
CA GLU A 46 14.23 13.56 -1.30
C GLU A 46 14.22 12.09 -0.83
N ARG A 47 13.55 11.83 0.30
CA ARG A 47 13.47 10.50 0.92
C ARG A 47 12.02 10.03 0.95
N ILE A 48 11.72 8.99 0.22
CA ILE A 48 10.36 8.47 0.08
C ILE A 48 10.31 7.03 0.59
N LEU A 49 9.30 6.71 1.39
CA LEU A 49 8.99 5.34 1.79
C LEU A 49 7.88 4.76 0.91
N GLU A 50 8.08 3.59 0.33
CA GLU A 50 7.00 2.77 -0.19
C GLU A 50 6.73 1.58 0.75
N ALA A 51 5.52 1.49 1.29
CA ALA A 51 5.08 0.35 2.08
C ALA A 51 4.31 -0.64 1.21
N GLY A 52 4.71 -1.92 1.25
CA GLY A 52 4.13 -2.99 0.46
C GLY A 52 4.48 -2.91 -1.03
N VAL A 53 5.78 -2.86 -1.34
CA VAL A 53 6.27 -2.76 -2.73
C VAL A 53 5.89 -3.95 -3.60
N GLY A 54 5.58 -5.10 -3.01
CA GLY A 54 5.23 -6.33 -3.70
C GLY A 54 6.29 -6.76 -4.70
N THR A 55 5.87 -7.01 -5.94
CA THR A 55 6.78 -7.37 -7.05
C THR A 55 7.43 -6.16 -7.73
N GLY A 56 7.31 -4.94 -7.13
CA GLY A 56 7.96 -3.73 -7.62
C GLY A 56 7.25 -3.03 -8.78
N LYS A 57 5.93 -3.15 -8.90
CA LYS A 57 5.17 -2.56 -10.02
C LYS A 57 5.18 -1.03 -10.04
N ASN A 58 5.50 -0.39 -8.93
CA ASN A 58 5.65 1.06 -8.84
C ASN A 58 7.04 1.56 -9.25
N ILE A 59 8.06 0.70 -9.24
CA ILE A 59 9.45 1.08 -9.51
C ILE A 59 9.62 1.90 -10.80
N PRO A 60 8.93 1.60 -11.93
CA PRO A 60 9.05 2.39 -13.15
C PRO A 60 8.61 3.86 -13.02
N TYR A 61 7.87 4.19 -11.97
CA TYR A 61 7.27 5.52 -11.76
C TYR A 61 7.96 6.32 -10.65
N TYR A 62 9.04 5.79 -10.06
CA TYR A 62 9.76 6.49 -9.01
C TYR A 62 10.39 7.79 -9.53
N PRO A 63 10.33 8.89 -8.76
CA PRO A 63 11.02 10.13 -9.14
C PRO A 63 12.52 9.90 -9.22
N ALA A 64 13.15 10.31 -10.32
CA ALA A 64 14.57 10.04 -10.60
C ALA A 64 15.53 10.62 -9.55
N GLU A 65 15.16 11.74 -8.93
CA GLU A 65 16.00 12.43 -7.94
C GLU A 65 15.73 11.97 -6.49
N ALA A 66 14.76 11.07 -6.27
CA ALA A 66 14.39 10.63 -4.93
C ALA A 66 15.13 9.36 -4.52
N GLN A 67 15.51 9.30 -3.24
CA GLN A 67 15.94 8.07 -2.59
C GLN A 67 14.71 7.31 -2.09
N VAL A 68 14.35 6.24 -2.78
CA VAL A 68 13.19 5.43 -2.40
C VAL A 68 13.64 4.23 -1.56
N THR A 69 13.14 4.19 -0.33
CA THR A 69 13.20 3.00 0.52
C THR A 69 11.87 2.27 0.40
N ALA A 70 11.89 0.98 0.07
CA ALA A 70 10.67 0.22 -0.11
C ALA A 70 10.66 -1.05 0.74
N VAL A 71 9.52 -1.34 1.37
CA VAL A 71 9.38 -2.47 2.29
C VAL A 71 8.27 -3.41 1.85
N ASP A 72 8.46 -4.70 2.11
CA ASP A 72 7.41 -5.71 1.97
C ASP A 72 7.57 -6.79 3.04
N LEU A 73 6.47 -7.43 3.41
CA LEU A 73 6.47 -8.51 4.38
C LEU A 73 7.06 -9.81 3.81
N SER A 74 6.97 -10.00 2.48
CA SER A 74 7.34 -11.23 1.75
C SER A 74 8.71 -11.08 1.08
N GLU A 75 9.67 -11.93 1.46
CA GLU A 75 10.97 -12.02 0.78
C GLU A 75 10.83 -12.43 -0.69
N GLU A 76 9.87 -13.30 -1.00
CA GLU A 76 9.62 -13.76 -2.36
C GLU A 76 9.08 -12.62 -3.26
N MET A 77 8.29 -11.72 -2.71
CA MET A 77 7.87 -10.50 -3.41
C MET A 77 9.07 -9.58 -3.65
N LEU A 78 9.89 -9.33 -2.61
CA LEU A 78 11.09 -8.51 -2.71
C LEU A 78 12.12 -9.05 -3.69
N ALA A 79 12.28 -10.36 -3.77
CA ALA A 79 13.18 -10.97 -4.76
C ALA A 79 12.77 -10.59 -6.21
N ARG A 80 11.47 -10.44 -6.47
CA ARG A 80 10.95 -9.99 -7.77
C ARG A 80 11.13 -8.49 -7.96
N ALA A 81 10.89 -7.71 -6.91
CA ALA A 81 11.13 -6.27 -6.92
C ALA A 81 12.60 -5.95 -7.21
N ARG A 82 13.56 -6.65 -6.56
CA ARG A 82 15.01 -6.53 -6.83
C ARG A 82 15.35 -6.81 -8.29
N ARG A 83 14.81 -7.90 -8.84
CA ARG A 83 15.02 -8.23 -10.26
C ARG A 83 14.49 -7.12 -11.17
N ARG A 84 13.29 -6.64 -10.92
CA ARG A 84 12.67 -5.57 -11.71
C ARG A 84 13.47 -4.28 -11.62
N ALA A 85 13.93 -3.88 -10.42
CA ALA A 85 14.80 -2.72 -10.24
C ALA A 85 16.10 -2.84 -11.05
N GLN A 86 16.74 -4.01 -11.02
CA GLN A 86 17.94 -4.30 -11.81
C GLN A 86 17.69 -4.23 -13.32
N GLU A 87 16.62 -4.82 -13.81
CA GLU A 87 16.23 -4.80 -15.22
C GLU A 87 15.96 -3.37 -15.73
N LEU A 88 15.44 -2.50 -14.86
CA LEU A 88 15.16 -1.10 -15.17
C LEU A 88 16.35 -0.17 -14.92
N GLY A 89 17.41 -0.62 -14.25
CA GLY A 89 18.54 0.22 -13.84
C GLY A 89 18.16 1.28 -12.80
N ILE A 90 17.13 1.01 -11.97
CA ILE A 90 16.64 1.91 -10.94
C ILE A 90 17.17 1.44 -9.58
N ASP A 91 17.83 2.37 -8.86
CA ASP A 91 18.29 2.11 -7.50
C ASP A 91 17.14 2.28 -6.50
N VAL A 92 16.97 1.28 -5.64
CA VAL A 92 15.94 1.27 -4.59
C VAL A 92 16.40 0.45 -3.40
N ASP A 93 16.23 0.99 -2.21
CA ASP A 93 16.61 0.34 -0.94
C ASP A 93 15.45 -0.57 -0.46
N LEU A 94 15.63 -1.90 -0.59
CA LEU A 94 14.57 -2.92 -0.39
C LEU A 94 14.77 -3.70 0.90
N HIS A 95 13.78 -3.67 1.82
CA HIS A 95 13.83 -4.36 3.11
C HIS A 95 12.60 -5.25 3.37
N VAL A 96 12.85 -6.43 3.98
CA VAL A 96 11.77 -7.25 4.56
C VAL A 96 11.31 -6.61 5.84
N MET A 97 10.06 -6.15 5.87
CA MET A 97 9.52 -5.44 7.03
C MET A 97 8.00 -5.52 7.08
N ASP A 98 7.45 -5.57 8.29
CA ASP A 98 6.00 -5.43 8.49
C ASP A 98 5.63 -3.94 8.54
N ALA A 99 4.67 -3.52 7.72
CA ALA A 99 4.16 -2.15 7.71
C ALA A 99 3.55 -1.74 9.06
N GLN A 100 3.19 -2.71 9.92
CA GLN A 100 2.68 -2.47 11.27
C GLN A 100 3.80 -2.21 12.30
N LYS A 101 5.07 -2.42 11.91
CA LYS A 101 6.24 -2.26 12.80
C LYS A 101 7.46 -1.86 11.97
N LEU A 102 7.52 -0.61 11.60
CA LEU A 102 8.64 -0.05 10.85
C LEU A 102 9.82 0.26 11.78
N VAL A 103 11.03 -0.18 11.41
CA VAL A 103 12.23 0.03 12.25
C VAL A 103 12.90 1.39 12.00
N PHE A 104 12.31 2.24 11.16
CA PHE A 104 12.84 3.57 10.89
C PHE A 104 12.54 4.53 12.05
N PRO A 105 13.42 5.50 12.31
CA PRO A 105 13.16 6.59 13.25
C PRO A 105 11.95 7.43 12.84
N ASP A 106 11.39 8.15 13.81
CA ASP A 106 10.32 9.12 13.55
C ASP A 106 10.79 10.20 12.56
N ALA A 107 9.86 10.74 11.77
CA ALA A 107 10.10 11.84 10.85
C ALA A 107 11.31 11.61 9.90
N THR A 108 11.51 10.38 9.44
CA THR A 108 12.63 10.00 8.56
C THR A 108 12.37 10.38 7.10
N PHE A 109 11.11 10.24 6.63
CA PHE A 109 10.75 10.37 5.22
C PHE A 109 9.99 11.66 4.94
N ASP A 110 10.19 12.22 3.75
CA ASP A 110 9.44 13.38 3.28
C ASP A 110 8.02 13.00 2.88
N ALA A 111 7.84 11.80 2.36
CA ALA A 111 6.55 11.26 1.94
C ALA A 111 6.50 9.73 2.13
N ALA A 112 5.29 9.17 2.23
CA ALA A 112 5.07 7.74 2.13
C ALA A 112 4.02 7.40 1.06
N VAL A 113 4.17 6.22 0.45
CA VAL A 113 3.26 5.68 -0.57
C VAL A 113 2.86 4.26 -0.21
N ALA A 114 1.59 3.91 -0.41
CA ALA A 114 1.12 2.53 -0.37
C ALA A 114 0.09 2.29 -1.47
N THR A 115 0.24 1.18 -2.21
CA THR A 115 -0.67 0.83 -3.31
C THR A 115 -1.16 -0.59 -3.17
N PHE A 116 -2.46 -0.76 -2.90
CA PHE A 116 -3.15 -2.04 -2.70
C PHE A 116 -2.56 -2.88 -1.56
N VAL A 117 -2.19 -2.23 -0.45
CA VAL A 117 -1.52 -2.83 0.71
C VAL A 117 -2.45 -3.01 1.89
N PHE A 118 -3.18 -1.96 2.27
CA PHE A 118 -3.98 -1.95 3.51
C PHE A 118 -5.21 -2.85 3.45
N CYS A 119 -5.53 -3.39 2.28
CA CYS A 119 -6.49 -4.50 2.17
C CYS A 119 -5.95 -5.81 2.76
N SER A 120 -4.62 -5.99 2.85
CA SER A 120 -3.95 -7.23 3.30
C SER A 120 -3.31 -7.12 4.67
N VAL A 121 -3.01 -5.91 5.14
CA VAL A 121 -2.43 -5.67 6.47
C VAL A 121 -3.42 -6.09 7.56
N PRO A 122 -3.01 -6.94 8.53
CA PRO A 122 -3.90 -7.42 9.59
C PRO A 122 -4.53 -6.30 10.42
N ASP A 123 -3.73 -5.36 10.92
CA ASP A 123 -4.19 -4.12 11.56
C ASP A 123 -3.82 -2.91 10.70
N PRO A 124 -4.74 -2.47 9.80
CA PRO A 124 -4.45 -1.35 8.91
C PRO A 124 -4.32 -0.01 9.67
N VAL A 125 -4.94 0.13 10.84
CA VAL A 125 -4.82 1.36 11.63
C VAL A 125 -3.43 1.46 12.24
N LEU A 126 -2.88 0.36 12.73
CA LEU A 126 -1.51 0.31 13.24
C LEU A 126 -0.50 0.62 12.13
N GLY A 127 -0.65 0.01 10.95
CA GLY A 127 0.23 0.29 9.81
C GLY A 127 0.17 1.75 9.34
N LEU A 128 -1.02 2.34 9.30
CA LEU A 128 -1.18 3.76 8.97
C LEU A 128 -0.55 4.70 10.02
N ARG A 129 -0.59 4.34 11.32
CA ARG A 129 0.11 5.08 12.38
C ARG A 129 1.62 4.97 12.24
N GLU A 130 2.14 3.84 11.84
CA GLU A 130 3.56 3.69 11.55
C GLU A 130 3.99 4.56 10.35
N LEU A 131 3.18 4.65 9.28
CA LEU A 131 3.43 5.60 8.21
C LEU A 131 3.42 7.05 8.72
N GLU A 132 2.43 7.41 9.57
CA GLU A 132 2.38 8.73 10.19
C GLU A 132 3.67 9.03 10.98
N ARG A 133 4.09 8.10 11.83
CA ARG A 133 5.27 8.24 12.69
C ARG A 133 6.56 8.49 11.90
N VAL A 134 6.77 7.72 10.82
CA VAL A 134 8.03 7.78 10.06
C VAL A 134 8.08 8.91 9.03
N VAL A 135 6.92 9.46 8.65
CA VAL A 135 6.86 10.63 7.75
C VAL A 135 7.03 11.91 8.57
N LYS A 136 7.73 12.90 8.02
CA LYS A 136 7.93 14.20 8.66
C LYS A 136 6.59 14.91 8.94
N PRO A 137 6.50 15.75 9.99
CA PRO A 137 5.29 16.54 10.28
C PRO A 137 4.81 17.31 9.05
N GLY A 138 3.53 17.17 8.71
CA GLY A 138 2.94 17.77 7.51
C GLY A 138 3.26 17.06 6.20
N GLY A 139 4.13 16.05 6.22
CA GLY A 139 4.46 15.25 5.02
C GLY A 139 3.27 14.46 4.48
N PRO A 140 3.17 14.31 3.16
CA PRO A 140 2.07 13.60 2.53
C PRO A 140 2.21 12.07 2.63
N ILE A 141 1.07 11.41 2.79
CA ILE A 141 0.92 9.97 2.69
C ILE A 141 -0.07 9.69 1.57
N PHE A 142 0.42 9.02 0.52
CA PHE A 142 -0.36 8.69 -0.67
C PHE A 142 -0.82 7.24 -0.59
N LEU A 143 -2.13 7.01 -0.70
CA LEU A 143 -2.72 5.68 -0.69
C LEU A 143 -3.52 5.48 -1.98
N LEU A 144 -3.25 4.39 -2.68
CA LEU A 144 -4.07 3.89 -3.78
C LEU A 144 -4.65 2.55 -3.36
N GLU A 145 -5.93 2.51 -3.02
CA GLU A 145 -6.49 1.36 -2.33
C GLU A 145 -7.83 0.91 -2.92
N HIS A 146 -7.99 -0.41 -2.97
CA HIS A 146 -9.28 -1.04 -3.16
C HIS A 146 -10.06 -1.00 -1.84
N MET A 147 -11.35 -0.67 -1.93
CA MET A 147 -12.17 -0.58 -0.73
C MET A 147 -13.63 -0.97 -0.97
N ARG A 148 -14.34 -1.15 0.13
CA ARG A 148 -15.76 -1.48 0.14
C ARG A 148 -16.57 -0.41 -0.58
N VAL A 149 -17.42 -0.85 -1.53
CA VAL A 149 -18.37 0.03 -2.22
C VAL A 149 -19.55 0.33 -1.31
N ASN A 150 -19.89 1.60 -1.14
CA ASN A 150 -20.97 2.05 -0.25
C ASN A 150 -22.31 2.13 -0.98
N LYS A 151 -22.75 0.98 -1.59
CA LYS A 151 -24.06 0.85 -2.24
C LYS A 151 -24.89 -0.22 -1.56
N PRO A 152 -26.25 -0.06 -1.50
CA PRO A 152 -27.13 -0.92 -0.69
C PRO A 152 -27.04 -2.42 -0.96
N VAL A 153 -26.73 -2.83 -2.20
CA VAL A 153 -26.64 -4.24 -2.59
C VAL A 153 -25.19 -4.70 -2.65
N ILE A 154 -24.30 -3.88 -3.25
CA ILE A 154 -22.91 -4.27 -3.53
C ILE A 154 -22.11 -4.38 -2.24
N GLY A 155 -22.23 -3.41 -1.34
CA GLY A 155 -21.50 -3.40 -0.08
C GLY A 155 -21.77 -4.64 0.78
N PRO A 156 -23.03 -4.97 1.09
CA PRO A 156 -23.36 -6.21 1.80
C PRO A 156 -22.91 -7.48 1.08
N ALA A 157 -22.97 -7.53 -0.24
CA ALA A 157 -22.45 -8.66 -1.00
C ALA A 157 -20.94 -8.82 -0.85
N MET A 158 -20.18 -7.70 -0.85
CA MET A 158 -18.75 -7.71 -0.56
C MET A 158 -18.46 -8.23 0.86
N ASP A 159 -19.26 -7.84 1.86
CA ASP A 159 -19.09 -8.31 3.24
C ASP A 159 -19.28 -9.83 3.36
N VAL A 160 -20.27 -10.39 2.63
CA VAL A 160 -20.54 -11.84 2.62
C VAL A 160 -19.45 -12.63 1.89
N LEU A 161 -18.91 -12.08 0.80
CA LEU A 161 -17.88 -12.74 -0.03
C LEU A 161 -16.47 -12.61 0.55
N ASP A 162 -16.21 -11.61 1.38
CA ASP A 162 -14.89 -11.29 1.91
C ASP A 162 -14.15 -12.48 2.54
N PRO A 163 -14.76 -13.33 3.41
CA PRO A 163 -14.06 -14.47 4.00
C PRO A 163 -13.52 -15.47 2.95
N VAL A 164 -14.23 -15.63 1.84
CA VAL A 164 -13.81 -16.53 0.75
C VAL A 164 -12.66 -15.90 -0.02
N VAL A 165 -12.79 -14.61 -0.36
CA VAL A 165 -11.75 -13.87 -1.10
C VAL A 165 -10.45 -13.79 -0.29
N VAL A 166 -10.52 -13.46 0.99
CA VAL A 166 -9.34 -13.45 1.89
C VAL A 166 -8.65 -14.81 1.94
N ARG A 167 -9.43 -15.89 1.96
CA ARG A 167 -8.86 -17.25 1.98
C ARG A 167 -8.08 -17.58 0.71
N ILE A 168 -8.52 -17.08 -0.45
CA ILE A 168 -7.92 -17.37 -1.76
C ILE A 168 -6.82 -16.38 -2.09
N MET A 169 -7.09 -15.08 -1.96
CA MET A 169 -6.21 -14.00 -2.42
C MET A 169 -5.40 -13.33 -1.31
N GLY A 170 -5.77 -13.51 -0.04
CA GLY A 170 -5.08 -12.89 1.10
C GLY A 170 -5.46 -11.42 1.35
N ALA A 171 -6.34 -10.85 0.53
CA ALA A 171 -6.75 -9.45 0.62
C ALA A 171 -8.25 -9.32 0.90
N HIS A 172 -8.61 -8.40 1.79
CA HIS A 172 -9.99 -8.06 2.09
C HIS A 172 -10.57 -7.15 1.01
N ILE A 173 -11.74 -7.50 0.48
CA ILE A 173 -12.44 -6.67 -0.52
C ILE A 173 -13.37 -5.64 0.11
N ASN A 174 -13.63 -5.75 1.41
CA ASN A 174 -14.58 -4.91 2.14
C ASN A 174 -13.90 -3.89 3.08
N ARG A 175 -12.61 -3.62 2.91
CA ARG A 175 -11.87 -2.66 3.75
C ARG A 175 -12.49 -1.26 3.68
N ARG A 176 -12.57 -0.62 4.84
CA ARG A 176 -13.04 0.76 5.00
C ARG A 176 -11.85 1.69 5.21
N THR A 177 -10.98 1.77 4.20
CA THR A 177 -9.68 2.44 4.31
C THR A 177 -9.81 3.90 4.73
N VAL A 178 -10.81 4.64 4.23
CA VAL A 178 -11.07 6.04 4.65
C VAL A 178 -11.31 6.14 6.15
N GLU A 179 -12.13 5.22 6.72
CA GLU A 179 -12.37 5.19 8.17
C GLU A 179 -11.10 4.82 8.95
N ASN A 180 -10.26 3.93 8.39
CA ASN A 180 -9.00 3.53 9.03
C ASN A 180 -8.00 4.69 9.04
N VAL A 181 -7.93 5.50 7.97
CA VAL A 181 -7.11 6.72 7.90
C VAL A 181 -7.50 7.69 9.01
N HIS A 182 -8.80 7.93 9.19
CA HIS A 182 -9.29 8.77 10.30
C HIS A 182 -8.97 8.19 11.69
N LYS A 183 -9.14 6.85 11.88
CA LYS A 183 -8.81 6.18 13.15
C LYS A 183 -7.31 6.18 13.46
N ALA A 184 -6.48 6.25 12.44
CA ALA A 184 -5.03 6.39 12.60
C ALA A 184 -4.63 7.81 13.05
N GLY A 185 -5.49 8.82 12.92
CA GLY A 185 -5.22 10.21 13.27
C GLY A 185 -4.77 11.08 12.11
N LEU A 186 -4.63 10.49 10.93
CA LEU A 186 -4.22 11.20 9.72
C LEU A 186 -5.28 12.19 9.24
N GLU A 187 -4.84 13.35 8.73
CA GLU A 187 -5.71 14.32 8.10
C GLU A 187 -5.85 14.05 6.61
N ILE A 188 -7.07 13.73 6.16
CA ILE A 188 -7.33 13.55 4.74
C ILE A 188 -7.42 14.92 4.06
N GLU A 189 -6.50 15.17 3.12
CA GLU A 189 -6.49 16.36 2.29
C GLU A 189 -7.37 16.20 1.05
N ARG A 190 -7.32 15.00 0.43
CA ARG A 190 -8.05 14.72 -0.81
C ARG A 190 -8.38 13.25 -0.95
N ILE A 191 -9.57 13.00 -1.49
CA ILE A 191 -9.99 11.68 -1.97
C ILE A 191 -10.42 11.79 -3.43
N GLU A 192 -9.91 10.92 -4.28
CA GLU A 192 -10.31 10.79 -5.67
C GLU A 192 -10.81 9.37 -5.95
N GLU A 193 -12.02 9.25 -6.51
CA GLU A 193 -12.56 7.96 -6.94
C GLU A 193 -12.05 7.64 -8.35
N LEU A 194 -11.34 6.52 -8.49
CA LEU A 194 -10.71 6.09 -9.74
C LEU A 194 -11.49 4.98 -10.45
N ALA A 195 -12.35 4.28 -9.71
CA ALA A 195 -13.21 3.23 -10.27
C ALA A 195 -14.68 3.44 -9.87
N PRO A 196 -15.63 2.92 -10.67
CA PRO A 196 -17.04 3.10 -10.43
C PRO A 196 -17.48 2.69 -9.02
N GLY A 197 -18.29 3.56 -8.39
CA GLY A 197 -18.81 3.34 -7.04
C GLY A 197 -17.77 3.46 -5.93
N GLY A 198 -16.60 4.04 -6.24
CA GLY A 198 -15.52 4.23 -5.27
C GLY A 198 -14.81 2.91 -4.88
N LEU A 199 -14.84 1.90 -5.77
CA LEU A 199 -14.16 0.62 -5.55
C LEU A 199 -12.65 0.78 -5.39
N VAL A 200 -12.05 1.72 -6.12
CA VAL A 200 -10.65 2.12 -6.00
C VAL A 200 -10.61 3.63 -5.77
N LYS A 201 -9.87 4.04 -4.76
CA LYS A 201 -9.66 5.45 -4.44
C LYS A 201 -8.18 5.76 -4.28
N MET A 202 -7.83 6.96 -4.69
CA MET A 202 -6.59 7.60 -4.30
C MET A 202 -6.90 8.55 -3.15
N ILE A 203 -6.15 8.40 -2.05
CA ILE A 203 -6.27 9.22 -0.86
C ILE A 203 -4.93 9.90 -0.64
N VAL A 204 -4.96 11.21 -0.46
CA VAL A 204 -3.81 11.99 0.03
C VAL A 204 -4.12 12.43 1.45
N ALA A 205 -3.29 12.00 2.39
CA ALA A 205 -3.40 12.38 3.80
C ALA A 205 -2.11 13.04 4.27
N ARG A 206 -2.16 13.73 5.41
CA ARG A 206 -1.02 14.40 6.05
C ARG A 206 -0.70 13.76 7.39
N ALA A 207 0.59 13.55 7.64
CA ALA A 207 1.09 13.20 8.95
C ALA A 207 0.93 14.39 9.91
N ARG A 208 0.18 14.21 11.01
CA ARG A 208 -0.08 15.32 11.95
C ARG A 208 0.97 15.42 13.03
N HIS A 209 1.56 14.29 13.46
CA HIS A 209 2.31 14.17 14.70
C HIS A 209 1.57 14.91 15.82
N GLY A 210 0.63 14.23 16.46
CA GLY A 210 -0.21 14.84 17.50
C GLY A 210 0.65 15.64 18.46
N ALA A 211 0.17 16.82 18.83
CA ALA A 211 0.71 17.55 19.97
C ALA A 211 0.71 16.58 21.16
N ALA A 212 1.90 16.27 21.66
CA ALA A 212 2.11 15.49 22.88
C ALA A 212 1.40 16.13 24.06
#